data_386c9a50fdc5e73fe6cd6fb5b2191ed1
#
_entry.id   386c9a50fdc5e73fe6cd6fb5b2191ed1
#
_cell.length_a   1.000
_cell.length_b   1.000
_cell.length_c   1.000
_cell.angle_alpha   90.00
_cell.angle_beta   90.00
_cell.angle_gamma   90.00
#
_symmetry.space_group_name_H-M   'P 1'
#
loop_
_entity.id
_entity.type
_entity.pdbx_description
1 polymer ?
#
loop_
_entity_poly.entity_id
_entity_poly.type
_entity_poly.pdbx_seq_one_letter_code
_entity_poly.pdbx_strand_id
1 'polypeptide(L)'
;MADPQMWIYFSGGSMKKRLIAGTSAFALIASLLATLAPVANAAINVPKSSWPVCSQSRTVYCVESISVTTVTGNTIALTWVADGVSSTPVDTATVVSDTSTVVSDTSTVTSETPTASVPTVTIPTLSTGRAIPGRWTSADWSKEGLDQLGYGGLYVEAKTANEFVNHIFINVLPTITSSSNKVNVATQPANSSFPANLDGDLTIEVKVKTGEVKPGVLVGVGTNFTGDYSTANSQSTIKFTGSPVPVPLAGKSADCSGETGVARAIVRQLQAILFINNDGQSAFGVDGLTGDMVVSSNGVCDLTTPLWNSADKEFTFTAAAPHFAPDGTTLNYGFYKAVIPAADAKLLWGLENANDAVKALNVQIITAVNEGNNLVSTIGVRNGKIIIDISGFHYSRPKLKISLKKDWKPATKMLNKTTITCTMGKSVKKITAVKPMCPRGYKKK
;
A
#
# COMPACT_ATOMS: atom_id res chain seq x y z
N MET A 1 10.61 -9.07 28.73
CA MET A 1 11.17 -8.31 27.60
C MET A 1 10.03 -8.16 26.59
N ALA A 2 9.50 -6.96 26.47
CA ALA A 2 8.32 -6.68 25.67
C ALA A 2 8.70 -6.66 24.18
N ASP A 3 7.93 -7.37 23.37
CA ASP A 3 8.00 -7.37 21.92
C ASP A 3 7.83 -5.92 21.41
N PRO A 4 8.73 -5.36 20.60
CA PRO A 4 8.55 -4.03 20.03
C PRO A 4 7.53 -4.10 18.92
N GLN A 5 6.27 -4.20 19.27
CA GLN A 5 5.18 -4.07 18.31
C GLN A 5 5.09 -2.62 17.84
N MET A 6 5.18 -2.44 16.55
CA MET A 6 4.82 -1.21 15.87
C MET A 6 3.33 -0.94 16.14
N TRP A 7 3.05 -0.01 17.04
CA TRP A 7 1.69 0.34 17.42
C TRP A 7 1.03 1.11 16.29
N ILE A 8 0.26 0.38 15.48
CA ILE A 8 -0.74 1.00 14.62
C ILE A 8 -2.01 1.05 15.46
N TYR A 9 -2.38 2.24 15.95
CA TYR A 9 -3.62 2.44 16.68
C TYR A 9 -4.77 2.64 15.72
N PHE A 10 -5.78 1.78 15.81
CA PHE A 10 -7.05 1.97 15.14
C PHE A 10 -8.07 2.51 16.15
N SER A 11 -8.61 3.67 15.89
CA SER A 11 -9.71 4.23 16.67
C SER A 11 -11.01 3.54 16.25
N GLY A 12 -11.46 2.61 17.06
CA GLY A 12 -12.78 1.97 16.92
C GLY A 12 -13.89 2.90 17.36
N GLY A 13 -14.61 3.49 16.40
CA GLY A 13 -15.82 4.25 16.68
C GLY A 13 -16.95 3.36 17.22
N SER A 14 -17.33 3.56 18.48
CA SER A 14 -18.47 2.88 19.13
C SER A 14 -19.79 3.30 18.47
N MET A 15 -20.42 2.39 17.73
CA MET A 15 -21.80 2.56 17.27
C MET A 15 -22.78 2.32 18.42
N LYS A 16 -23.38 3.38 18.93
CA LYS A 16 -24.55 3.29 19.83
C LYS A 16 -25.75 2.76 19.04
N LYS A 17 -26.20 1.55 19.42
CA LYS A 17 -27.46 0.96 18.95
C LYS A 17 -28.64 1.80 19.46
N ARG A 18 -29.41 2.37 18.54
CA ARG A 18 -30.75 2.88 18.85
C ARG A 18 -31.76 1.75 18.62
N LEU A 19 -32.34 1.28 19.72
CA LEU A 19 -33.54 0.45 19.67
C LEU A 19 -34.73 1.32 19.28
N ILE A 20 -35.43 0.94 18.20
CA ILE A 20 -36.81 1.43 17.94
C ILE A 20 -37.71 0.21 18.12
N ALA A 21 -38.56 0.29 19.14
CA ALA A 21 -39.64 -0.63 19.37
C ALA A 21 -40.84 -0.23 18.48
N GLY A 22 -41.34 -1.19 17.73
CA GLY A 22 -42.60 -1.05 17.00
C GLY A 22 -43.33 -2.38 16.97
N THR A 23 -44.47 -2.41 17.63
CA THR A 23 -45.34 -3.56 17.86
C THR A 23 -46.29 -3.82 16.68
N SER A 24 -46.59 -5.12 16.49
CA SER A 24 -47.85 -5.75 16.06
C SER A 24 -48.21 -5.82 14.57
N ALA A 25 -48.29 -7.02 14.01
CA ALA A 25 -49.53 -7.71 13.71
C ALA A 25 -49.28 -9.12 13.06
N PHE A 26 -49.95 -10.12 13.62
CA PHE A 26 -49.99 -11.50 13.16
C PHE A 26 -50.69 -11.63 11.81
N ALA A 27 -50.13 -12.43 10.87
CA ALA A 27 -50.90 -13.22 9.93
C ALA A 27 -50.13 -14.50 9.60
N LEU A 28 -50.70 -15.63 9.97
CA LEU A 28 -50.28 -17.00 9.62
C LEU A 28 -50.40 -17.18 8.11
N ILE A 29 -49.32 -17.54 7.43
CA ILE A 29 -49.32 -18.34 6.21
C ILE A 29 -48.27 -19.43 6.39
N ALA A 30 -48.75 -20.64 6.69
CA ALA A 30 -47.93 -21.84 6.62
C ALA A 30 -47.77 -22.24 5.16
N SER A 31 -46.58 -22.13 4.61
CA SER A 31 -46.19 -22.76 3.37
C SER A 31 -44.70 -23.06 3.36
N LEU A 32 -44.41 -24.35 3.22
CA LEU A 32 -43.14 -25.00 2.90
C LEU A 32 -41.93 -24.07 2.72
N LEU A 33 -41.28 -23.73 3.78
CA LEU A 33 -39.89 -23.25 3.74
C LEU A 33 -39.01 -24.49 3.83
N ALA A 34 -38.56 -24.95 2.66
CA ALA A 34 -37.35 -25.73 2.58
C ALA A 34 -36.29 -24.87 3.30
N THR A 35 -35.87 -25.34 4.46
CA THR A 35 -34.74 -24.74 5.20
C THR A 35 -33.48 -24.89 4.36
N LEU A 36 -33.23 -23.92 3.49
CA LEU A 36 -31.85 -23.65 3.06
C LEU A 36 -31.14 -23.28 4.35
N ALA A 37 -30.52 -24.28 4.97
CA ALA A 37 -29.55 -24.02 6.01
C ALA A 37 -28.60 -22.98 5.42
N PRO A 38 -28.35 -21.83 6.09
CA PRO A 38 -27.31 -20.93 5.65
C PRO A 38 -26.05 -21.78 5.59
N VAL A 39 -25.44 -21.87 4.42
CA VAL A 39 -24.09 -22.43 4.31
C VAL A 39 -23.28 -21.54 5.20
N ALA A 40 -22.95 -22.03 6.39
CA ALA A 40 -22.04 -21.35 7.28
C ALA A 40 -20.72 -21.30 6.54
N ASN A 41 -20.43 -20.18 5.89
CA ASN A 41 -19.11 -19.92 5.35
C ASN A 41 -18.17 -19.97 6.55
N ALA A 42 -17.37 -21.04 6.64
CA ALA A 42 -16.40 -21.17 7.71
C ALA A 42 -15.48 -19.92 7.65
N ALA A 43 -15.37 -19.26 8.80
CA ALA A 43 -14.51 -18.08 8.90
C ALA A 43 -13.10 -18.42 8.41
N ILE A 44 -12.60 -17.67 7.44
CA ILE A 44 -11.25 -17.90 6.91
C ILE A 44 -10.27 -17.54 8.03
N ASN A 45 -9.59 -18.56 8.57
CA ASN A 45 -8.65 -18.38 9.66
C ASN A 45 -7.25 -18.08 9.12
N VAL A 46 -6.96 -16.80 8.94
CA VAL A 46 -5.63 -16.34 8.50
C VAL A 46 -4.64 -16.43 9.68
N PRO A 47 -3.46 -17.07 9.51
CA PRO A 47 -2.51 -17.27 10.59
C PRO A 47 -2.00 -15.97 11.20
N LYS A 48 -1.98 -15.90 12.54
CA LYS A 48 -1.48 -14.77 13.34
C LYS A 48 0.04 -14.77 13.49
N SER A 49 0.67 -15.93 13.40
CA SER A 49 2.14 -16.05 13.38
C SER A 49 2.71 -15.64 12.03
N SER A 50 3.97 -15.24 12.00
CA SER A 50 4.68 -14.94 10.74
C SER A 50 4.62 -16.12 9.77
N TRP A 51 4.30 -15.83 8.53
CA TRP A 51 4.16 -16.85 7.49
C TRP A 51 5.55 -17.35 7.05
N PRO A 52 5.72 -18.65 6.86
CA PRO A 52 6.96 -19.20 6.33
C PRO A 52 7.12 -18.90 4.83
N VAL A 53 8.27 -19.27 4.30
CA VAL A 53 8.50 -19.32 2.85
C VAL A 53 7.67 -20.46 2.26
N CYS A 54 7.14 -20.25 1.05
CA CYS A 54 6.37 -21.28 0.35
C CYS A 54 7.27 -22.49 0.00
N SER A 55 6.68 -23.66 0.11
CA SER A 55 7.34 -24.95 -0.21
C SER A 55 6.31 -25.91 -0.81
N GLN A 56 6.74 -27.12 -1.21
CA GLN A 56 5.83 -28.14 -1.69
C GLN A 56 4.78 -28.54 -0.65
N SER A 57 5.13 -28.50 0.63
CA SER A 57 4.23 -28.81 1.75
C SER A 57 3.45 -27.59 2.27
N ARG A 58 3.82 -26.37 1.86
CA ARG A 58 3.18 -25.12 2.29
C ARG A 58 2.90 -24.20 1.10
N THR A 59 1.70 -24.29 0.58
CA THR A 59 1.28 -23.57 -0.64
C THR A 59 0.36 -22.38 -0.37
N VAL A 60 -0.06 -22.17 0.88
CA VAL A 60 -0.91 -21.05 1.31
C VAL A 60 -0.38 -20.45 2.61
N TYR A 61 -0.67 -19.17 2.84
CA TYR A 61 -0.15 -18.38 3.95
C TYR A 61 1.37 -18.46 4.04
N CYS A 62 2.01 -18.14 2.92
CA CYS A 62 3.46 -18.21 2.79
C CYS A 62 3.98 -17.09 1.86
N VAL A 63 5.25 -16.72 2.04
CA VAL A 63 5.96 -15.78 1.16
C VAL A 63 6.51 -16.56 -0.03
N GLU A 64 6.08 -16.20 -1.24
CA GLU A 64 6.42 -16.93 -2.46
C GLU A 64 7.75 -16.46 -3.05
N SER A 65 7.92 -15.16 -3.22
CA SER A 65 9.12 -14.60 -3.83
C SER A 65 9.33 -13.14 -3.46
N ILE A 66 10.58 -12.71 -3.56
CA ILE A 66 10.99 -11.32 -3.47
C ILE A 66 11.96 -11.05 -4.62
N SER A 67 11.83 -9.91 -5.26
CA SER A 67 12.84 -9.37 -6.16
C SER A 67 13.12 -7.91 -5.86
N VAL A 68 14.31 -7.47 -6.22
CA VAL A 68 14.78 -6.10 -6.02
C VAL A 68 15.25 -5.56 -7.34
N THR A 69 14.78 -4.36 -7.69
CA THR A 69 15.28 -3.60 -8.85
C THR A 69 16.09 -2.42 -8.34
N THR A 70 17.33 -2.31 -8.78
CA THR A 70 18.25 -1.23 -8.45
C THR A 70 17.98 0.01 -9.29
N VAL A 71 18.61 1.14 -8.95
CA VAL A 71 18.54 2.40 -9.74
C VAL A 71 19.04 2.24 -11.18
N THR A 72 19.91 1.28 -11.43
CA THR A 72 20.40 0.96 -12.78
C THR A 72 19.38 0.21 -13.62
N GLY A 73 18.25 -0.20 -13.01
CA GLY A 73 17.19 -0.97 -13.65
C GLY A 73 17.42 -2.48 -13.64
N ASN A 74 18.50 -2.98 -13.04
CA ASN A 74 18.76 -4.41 -12.88
C ASN A 74 17.77 -5.00 -11.87
N THR A 75 17.06 -6.06 -12.27
CA THR A 75 16.14 -6.78 -11.38
C THR A 75 16.76 -8.11 -10.98
N ILE A 76 16.85 -8.35 -9.68
CA ILE A 76 17.46 -9.52 -9.06
C ILE A 76 16.38 -10.26 -8.27
N ALA A 77 16.15 -11.52 -8.64
CA ALA A 77 15.33 -12.42 -7.83
C ALA A 77 16.14 -12.89 -6.61
N LEU A 78 15.56 -12.75 -5.43
CA LEU A 78 16.23 -13.17 -4.19
C LEU A 78 15.91 -14.63 -3.89
N THR A 79 16.85 -15.31 -3.28
CA THR A 79 16.74 -16.68 -2.80
C THR A 79 16.64 -16.69 -1.28
N TRP A 80 15.79 -17.55 -0.74
CA TRP A 80 15.70 -17.74 0.69
C TRP A 80 16.88 -18.56 1.23
N VAL A 81 17.52 -18.03 2.26
CA VAL A 81 18.56 -18.70 3.03
C VAL A 81 18.10 -18.80 4.48
N ALA A 82 17.93 -20.03 4.97
CA ALA A 82 17.52 -20.28 6.34
C ALA A 82 18.64 -19.92 7.34
N ASP A 83 18.26 -19.55 8.57
CA ASP A 83 19.20 -19.31 9.67
C ASP A 83 20.03 -20.58 9.95
N GLY A 84 21.33 -20.41 10.18
CA GLY A 84 22.26 -21.50 10.44
C GLY A 84 22.73 -22.27 9.21
N VAL A 85 22.28 -21.96 8.00
CA VAL A 85 22.89 -22.42 6.76
C VAL A 85 23.99 -21.43 6.41
N SER A 86 25.23 -21.91 6.33
CA SER A 86 26.40 -21.11 5.95
C SER A 86 26.22 -20.56 4.52
N SER A 87 25.63 -19.42 4.39
CA SER A 87 25.94 -18.56 3.25
C SER A 87 27.31 -17.96 3.55
N THR A 88 28.21 -17.96 2.58
CA THR A 88 29.50 -17.26 2.67
C THR A 88 29.33 -15.98 3.50
N PRO A 89 30.17 -15.74 4.54
CA PRO A 89 30.05 -14.52 5.31
C PRO A 89 30.05 -13.35 4.35
N VAL A 90 29.07 -12.48 4.48
CA VAL A 90 29.23 -11.14 3.92
C VAL A 90 30.37 -10.57 4.74
N ASP A 91 31.57 -10.52 4.16
CA ASP A 91 32.67 -9.80 4.75
C ASP A 91 32.10 -8.44 5.11
N THR A 92 32.08 -8.16 6.39
CA THR A 92 31.77 -6.82 6.89
C THR A 92 32.83 -5.96 6.24
N ALA A 93 32.48 -5.27 5.15
CA ALA A 93 33.39 -4.40 4.46
C ALA A 93 33.85 -3.42 5.53
N THR A 94 35.05 -3.69 6.06
CA THR A 94 35.81 -2.73 6.81
C THR A 94 35.98 -1.59 5.82
N VAL A 95 35.22 -0.54 5.99
CA VAL A 95 35.48 0.72 5.28
C VAL A 95 36.86 1.13 5.79
N VAL A 96 37.86 0.72 5.04
CA VAL A 96 39.21 1.25 5.22
C VAL A 96 39.07 2.70 4.84
N SER A 97 39.00 3.54 5.85
CA SER A 97 39.25 4.96 5.65
C SER A 97 40.69 5.02 5.13
N ASP A 98 40.82 5.26 3.84
CA ASP A 98 42.08 5.67 3.25
C ASP A 98 42.49 6.98 3.92
N THR A 99 43.22 6.84 5.01
CA THR A 99 44.05 7.91 5.54
C THR A 99 45.24 8.03 4.60
N SER A 100 45.06 8.78 3.51
CA SER A 100 46.17 9.20 2.68
C SER A 100 47.07 10.05 3.55
N THR A 101 48.15 9.44 4.02
CA THR A 101 49.30 10.11 4.59
C THR A 101 49.92 10.95 3.48
N VAL A 102 49.59 12.22 3.43
CA VAL A 102 50.28 13.21 2.63
C VAL A 102 51.61 13.46 3.33
N VAL A 103 52.68 12.97 2.73
CA VAL A 103 54.06 13.31 3.11
C VAL A 103 54.26 14.82 2.90
N SER A 104 54.58 15.49 3.99
CA SER A 104 54.91 16.91 4.02
C SER A 104 56.18 17.17 3.22
N ASP A 105 56.09 17.91 2.13
CA ASP A 105 57.20 18.72 1.64
C ASP A 105 56.96 20.17 2.02
N THR A 106 57.98 20.68 2.69
CA THR A 106 58.05 21.99 3.30
C THR A 106 58.19 23.07 2.24
N SER A 107 57.15 23.92 2.07
CA SER A 107 57.30 25.23 1.47
C SER A 107 56.31 26.20 2.08
N THR A 108 56.86 27.15 2.82
CA THR A 108 56.21 28.29 3.45
C THR A 108 55.49 29.17 2.46
N VAL A 109 54.12 29.21 2.56
CA VAL A 109 53.34 30.36 2.11
C VAL A 109 52.20 30.58 3.11
N THR A 110 52.26 31.67 3.82
CA THR A 110 51.24 32.22 4.70
C THR A 110 50.04 32.68 3.85
N SER A 111 48.92 32.00 3.99
CA SER A 111 47.61 32.53 3.64
C SER A 111 46.56 31.81 4.48
N GLU A 112 46.00 32.49 5.46
CA GLU A 112 44.92 32.03 6.31
C GLU A 112 43.64 31.94 5.48
N THR A 113 43.24 30.71 5.09
CA THR A 113 41.93 30.42 4.63
C THR A 113 41.29 29.46 5.65
N PRO A 114 40.10 29.74 6.22
CA PRO A 114 39.50 28.86 7.19
C PRO A 114 39.15 27.55 6.49
N THR A 115 39.84 26.49 6.86
CA THR A 115 39.54 25.12 6.42
C THR A 115 38.21 24.73 7.04
N ALA A 116 37.15 24.76 6.22
CA ALA A 116 35.87 24.16 6.60
C ALA A 116 36.13 22.68 6.85
N SER A 117 36.01 22.25 8.10
CA SER A 117 36.05 20.85 8.47
C SER A 117 34.90 20.13 7.76
N VAL A 118 35.24 19.23 6.84
CA VAL A 118 34.26 18.31 6.25
C VAL A 118 33.63 17.55 7.41
N PRO A 119 32.31 17.61 7.60
CA PRO A 119 31.66 16.89 8.66
C PRO A 119 31.89 15.39 8.45
N THR A 120 32.59 14.77 9.42
CA THR A 120 32.76 13.31 9.45
C THR A 120 31.40 12.71 9.65
N VAL A 121 30.82 12.12 8.58
CA VAL A 121 29.56 11.36 8.66
C VAL A 121 29.86 10.10 9.45
N THR A 122 29.54 10.12 10.74
CA THR A 122 29.59 8.89 11.55
C THR A 122 28.45 7.98 11.09
N ILE A 123 28.79 6.91 10.36
CA ILE A 123 27.82 5.87 10.01
C ILE A 123 27.36 5.21 11.32
N PRO A 124 26.06 5.24 11.65
CA PRO A 124 25.59 4.64 12.89
C PRO A 124 25.88 3.13 12.89
N THR A 125 26.45 2.62 13.96
CA THR A 125 26.63 1.18 14.16
C THR A 125 25.25 0.52 14.27
N LEU A 126 24.93 -0.39 13.34
CA LEU A 126 23.69 -1.15 13.40
C LEU A 126 23.74 -2.13 14.58
N SER A 127 22.66 -2.18 15.35
CA SER A 127 22.49 -3.17 16.41
C SER A 127 21.61 -4.33 15.91
N THR A 128 21.84 -5.53 16.46
CA THR A 128 20.99 -6.69 16.17
C THR A 128 19.63 -6.50 16.82
N GLY A 129 18.57 -6.74 16.02
CA GLY A 129 17.20 -6.78 16.51
C GLY A 129 16.74 -8.19 16.86
N ARG A 130 15.48 -8.45 16.62
CA ARG A 130 14.86 -9.76 16.83
C ARG A 130 15.43 -10.82 15.87
N ALA A 131 15.78 -11.99 16.41
CA ALA A 131 16.18 -13.15 15.62
C ALA A 131 15.03 -13.62 14.71
N ILE A 132 15.35 -13.99 13.49
CA ILE A 132 14.43 -14.44 12.46
C ILE A 132 14.94 -15.76 11.83
N PRO A 133 14.05 -16.56 11.19
CA PRO A 133 14.40 -17.90 10.73
C PRO A 133 15.32 -17.92 9.49
N GLY A 134 15.60 -16.78 8.88
CA GLY A 134 16.43 -16.66 7.68
C GLY A 134 16.21 -15.36 6.94
N ARG A 135 16.74 -15.26 5.74
CA ARG A 135 16.67 -14.04 4.91
C ARG A 135 16.54 -14.36 3.43
N TRP A 136 15.99 -13.43 2.70
CA TRP A 136 16.04 -13.38 1.25
C TRP A 136 17.28 -12.61 0.82
N THR A 137 18.13 -13.21 0.01
CA THR A 137 19.41 -12.65 -0.44
C THR A 137 19.78 -13.17 -1.82
N SER A 138 20.88 -12.69 -2.36
CA SER A 138 21.46 -13.10 -3.63
C SER A 138 22.97 -13.26 -3.49
N ALA A 139 23.58 -14.12 -4.30
CA ALA A 139 25.04 -14.22 -4.40
C ALA A 139 25.69 -12.92 -4.89
N ASP A 140 24.92 -12.10 -5.60
CA ASP A 140 25.37 -10.83 -6.15
C ASP A 140 24.93 -9.62 -5.28
N TRP A 141 24.44 -9.87 -4.05
CA TRP A 141 23.94 -8.83 -3.17
C TRP A 141 24.92 -7.65 -3.03
N SER A 142 26.17 -7.93 -2.66
CA SER A 142 27.18 -6.88 -2.51
C SER A 142 27.67 -6.32 -3.85
N LYS A 143 27.74 -7.13 -4.89
CA LYS A 143 28.18 -6.68 -6.22
C LYS A 143 27.24 -5.66 -6.82
N GLU A 144 25.96 -5.73 -6.51
CA GLU A 144 24.93 -4.79 -6.96
C GLU A 144 24.78 -3.60 -6.01
N GLY A 145 25.64 -3.48 -5.00
CA GLY A 145 25.60 -2.38 -4.03
C GLY A 145 24.41 -2.43 -3.09
N LEU A 146 23.79 -3.62 -2.91
CA LEU A 146 22.64 -3.81 -2.03
C LEU A 146 23.00 -3.93 -0.56
N ASP A 147 24.26 -4.01 -0.23
CA ASP A 147 24.81 -4.06 1.13
C ASP A 147 25.08 -2.66 1.73
N GLN A 148 24.64 -1.63 1.05
CA GLN A 148 24.65 -0.28 1.61
C GLN A 148 23.99 -0.31 2.99
N LEU A 149 24.59 0.32 3.97
CA LEU A 149 24.18 0.28 5.36
C LEU A 149 24.37 -1.08 6.08
N GLY A 150 25.12 -2.02 5.52
CA GLY A 150 25.46 -3.30 6.17
C GLY A 150 24.34 -4.35 6.17
N TYR A 151 23.38 -4.26 5.26
CA TYR A 151 22.34 -5.28 5.13
C TYR A 151 22.87 -6.53 4.39
N GLY A 152 22.52 -7.72 4.93
CA GLY A 152 22.83 -8.98 4.27
C GLY A 152 21.69 -9.55 3.43
N GLY A 153 20.56 -8.87 3.35
CA GLY A 153 19.35 -9.31 2.67
C GLY A 153 18.08 -8.71 3.25
N LEU A 154 16.95 -9.27 2.90
CA LEU A 154 15.62 -8.84 3.34
C LEU A 154 14.88 -9.95 4.08
N TYR A 155 14.00 -9.59 5.00
CA TYR A 155 13.01 -10.48 5.59
C TYR A 155 11.62 -9.91 5.35
N VAL A 156 10.69 -10.77 4.93
CA VAL A 156 9.29 -10.39 4.79
C VAL A 156 8.50 -11.04 5.92
N GLU A 157 7.92 -10.21 6.76
CA GLU A 157 6.99 -10.64 7.79
C GLU A 157 5.56 -10.45 7.30
N ALA A 158 4.88 -11.54 6.98
CA ALA A 158 3.46 -11.55 6.64
C ALA A 158 2.67 -12.23 7.75
N LYS A 159 1.64 -11.57 8.28
CA LYS A 159 0.81 -12.09 9.39
C LYS A 159 -0.47 -11.28 9.56
N THR A 160 -1.40 -11.80 10.36
CA THR A 160 -2.48 -10.96 10.94
C THR A 160 -2.13 -10.57 12.37
N ALA A 161 -2.68 -9.45 12.84
CA ALA A 161 -2.68 -9.13 14.28
C ALA A 161 -3.87 -9.81 14.98
N ASN A 162 -3.75 -10.02 16.31
CA ASN A 162 -4.79 -10.67 17.11
C ASN A 162 -6.14 -9.96 17.06
N GLU A 163 -6.12 -8.65 16.91
CA GLU A 163 -7.28 -7.76 16.99
C GLU A 163 -7.84 -7.41 15.60
N PHE A 164 -7.10 -7.75 14.54
CA PHE A 164 -7.40 -7.33 13.16
C PHE A 164 -7.43 -8.53 12.22
N VAL A 165 -8.38 -9.45 12.44
CA VAL A 165 -8.52 -10.68 11.65
C VAL A 165 -8.77 -10.42 10.16
N ASN A 166 -9.26 -9.24 9.80
CA ASN A 166 -9.52 -8.84 8.43
C ASN A 166 -8.35 -8.03 7.80
N HIS A 167 -7.18 -8.05 8.44
CA HIS A 167 -6.00 -7.34 7.95
C HIS A 167 -4.82 -8.28 7.85
N ILE A 168 -4.20 -8.33 6.69
CA ILE A 168 -2.93 -9.02 6.48
C ILE A 168 -1.85 -7.97 6.38
N PHE A 169 -0.93 -7.98 7.36
CA PHE A 169 0.23 -7.08 7.40
C PHE A 169 1.39 -7.76 6.71
N ILE A 170 2.08 -7.04 5.82
CA ILE A 170 3.26 -7.50 5.11
C ILE A 170 4.31 -6.42 5.23
N ASN A 171 5.37 -6.69 6.02
CA ASN A 171 6.46 -5.77 6.26
C ASN A 171 7.73 -6.28 5.58
N VAL A 172 8.44 -5.41 4.89
CA VAL A 172 9.78 -5.68 4.37
C VAL A 172 10.80 -5.11 5.34
N LEU A 173 11.67 -5.94 5.83
CA LEU A 173 12.64 -5.60 6.88
C LEU A 173 14.05 -5.89 6.40
N PRO A 174 15.03 -4.99 6.63
CA PRO A 174 16.44 -5.26 6.36
C PRO A 174 17.00 -6.27 7.38
N THR A 175 17.98 -7.08 6.97
CA THR A 175 18.56 -8.11 7.83
C THR A 175 20.07 -7.94 7.98
N ILE A 176 20.58 -8.37 9.13
CA ILE A 176 22.02 -8.46 9.42
C ILE A 176 22.34 -9.85 9.95
N THR A 177 23.60 -10.24 9.81
CA THR A 177 24.12 -11.47 10.41
C THR A 177 24.97 -11.10 11.63
N SER A 178 24.66 -11.70 12.78
CA SER A 178 25.46 -11.52 13.99
C SER A 178 26.77 -12.29 13.94
N SER A 179 27.70 -11.99 14.85
CA SER A 179 28.97 -12.72 14.98
C SER A 179 28.80 -14.22 15.25
N SER A 180 27.64 -14.65 15.73
CA SER A 180 27.29 -16.07 15.91
C SER A 180 26.61 -16.67 14.67
N ASN A 181 26.70 -16.04 13.51
CA ASN A 181 26.04 -16.45 12.25
C ASN A 181 24.50 -16.51 12.33
N LYS A 182 23.90 -15.91 13.34
CA LYS A 182 22.45 -15.79 13.46
C LYS A 182 21.92 -14.63 12.65
N VAL A 183 20.83 -14.87 11.92
CA VAL A 183 20.15 -13.83 11.15
C VAL A 183 19.17 -13.06 12.02
N ASN A 184 19.24 -11.75 11.96
CA ASN A 184 18.41 -10.85 12.75
C ASN A 184 17.84 -9.77 11.86
N VAL A 185 16.69 -9.20 12.26
CA VAL A 185 16.23 -7.94 11.71
C VAL A 185 17.20 -6.84 12.13
N ALA A 186 17.70 -6.08 11.18
CA ALA A 186 18.57 -4.94 11.48
C ALA A 186 17.78 -3.87 12.23
N THR A 187 18.39 -3.30 13.28
CA THR A 187 17.82 -2.16 14.02
C THR A 187 18.82 -1.02 14.01
N GLN A 188 18.32 0.19 14.17
CA GLN A 188 19.17 1.38 14.36
C GLN A 188 19.87 1.32 15.72
N PRO A 189 20.96 2.12 15.93
CA PRO A 189 21.87 2.00 17.06
C PRO A 189 21.21 1.94 18.43
N ALA A 190 21.98 1.49 19.40
CA ALA A 190 21.59 1.28 20.79
C ALA A 190 20.53 2.28 21.29
N ASN A 191 19.38 1.77 21.73
CA ASN A 191 18.18 2.48 22.18
C ASN A 191 17.08 2.74 21.13
N SER A 192 17.25 2.33 19.87
CA SER A 192 16.16 2.34 18.89
C SER A 192 15.53 0.95 18.82
N SER A 193 14.22 0.85 19.00
CA SER A 193 13.43 -0.35 18.76
C SER A 193 12.96 -0.48 17.30
N PHE A 194 13.36 0.46 16.45
CA PHE A 194 12.92 0.51 15.06
C PHE A 194 13.90 -0.21 14.14
N PRO A 195 13.38 -0.88 13.08
CA PRO A 195 14.23 -1.44 12.04
C PRO A 195 15.11 -0.37 11.42
N ALA A 196 16.31 -0.76 10.99
CA ALA A 196 17.18 0.12 10.22
C ALA A 196 16.49 0.52 8.90
N ASN A 197 16.94 1.65 8.34
CA ASN A 197 16.39 2.15 7.09
C ASN A 197 16.62 1.18 5.93
N LEU A 198 15.60 0.92 5.15
CA LEU A 198 15.74 0.35 3.82
C LEU A 198 16.36 1.40 2.87
N ASP A 199 17.06 0.94 1.84
CA ASP A 199 17.53 1.83 0.79
C ASP A 199 16.33 2.36 -0.02
N GLY A 200 16.20 3.68 -0.14
CA GLY A 200 15.10 4.34 -0.84
C GLY A 200 15.17 4.23 -2.36
N ASP A 201 16.34 3.90 -2.89
CA ASP A 201 16.58 3.77 -4.31
C ASP A 201 16.20 2.40 -4.87
N LEU A 202 15.86 1.47 -3.97
CA LEU A 202 15.40 0.15 -4.38
C LEU A 202 13.91 0.16 -4.72
N THR A 203 13.55 -0.57 -5.77
CA THR A 203 12.16 -0.99 -5.99
C THR A 203 12.05 -2.47 -5.63
N ILE A 204 11.19 -2.79 -4.68
CA ILE A 204 11.05 -4.14 -4.13
C ILE A 204 9.70 -4.69 -4.55
N GLU A 205 9.70 -5.88 -5.17
CA GLU A 205 8.50 -6.66 -5.43
C GLU A 205 8.40 -7.81 -4.42
N VAL A 206 7.23 -7.96 -3.81
CA VAL A 206 6.92 -9.05 -2.88
C VAL A 206 5.69 -9.78 -3.37
N LYS A 207 5.75 -11.11 -3.31
CA LYS A 207 4.65 -11.99 -3.68
C LYS A 207 4.34 -12.95 -2.54
N VAL A 208 3.07 -12.97 -2.12
CA VAL A 208 2.60 -13.83 -1.03
C VAL A 208 1.36 -14.61 -1.45
N LYS A 209 1.26 -15.86 -1.01
CA LYS A 209 0.08 -16.71 -1.17
C LYS A 209 -0.79 -16.61 0.07
N THR A 210 -2.03 -16.18 -0.12
CA THR A 210 -2.94 -15.83 0.97
C THR A 210 -4.08 -16.84 1.17
N GLY A 211 -4.08 -17.94 0.41
CA GLY A 211 -5.23 -18.85 0.42
C GLY A 211 -6.48 -18.21 -0.16
N GLU A 212 -7.64 -18.71 0.23
CA GLU A 212 -8.93 -18.19 -0.20
C GLU A 212 -9.33 -16.98 0.64
N VAL A 213 -8.94 -15.79 0.19
CA VAL A 213 -9.41 -14.54 0.81
C VAL A 213 -10.12 -13.69 -0.24
N LYS A 214 -11.14 -12.96 0.19
CA LYS A 214 -11.80 -11.98 -0.68
C LYS A 214 -11.02 -10.66 -0.57
N PRO A 215 -10.53 -10.12 -1.69
CA PRO A 215 -9.78 -8.88 -1.63
C PRO A 215 -10.70 -7.70 -1.32
N GLY A 216 -10.16 -6.76 -0.56
CA GLY A 216 -10.72 -5.43 -0.38
C GLY A 216 -9.80 -4.39 -1.02
N VAL A 217 -9.10 -3.64 -0.17
CA VAL A 217 -8.16 -2.59 -0.58
C VAL A 217 -6.78 -2.89 -0.05
N LEU A 218 -5.75 -2.70 -0.87
CA LEU A 218 -4.36 -2.76 -0.46
C LEU A 218 -3.88 -1.37 -0.06
N VAL A 219 -3.46 -1.24 1.18
CA VAL A 219 -2.86 0.00 1.69
C VAL A 219 -1.35 -0.17 1.74
N GLY A 220 -0.61 0.74 1.09
CA GLY A 220 0.83 0.73 1.00
C GLY A 220 1.50 1.82 1.82
N VAL A 221 2.64 1.50 2.41
CA VAL A 221 3.62 2.46 2.90
C VAL A 221 4.83 2.36 1.97
N GLY A 222 4.97 3.31 1.07
CA GLY A 222 5.99 3.27 0.01
C GLY A 222 5.65 4.21 -1.13
N THR A 223 6.67 4.63 -1.88
CA THR A 223 6.48 5.39 -3.14
C THR A 223 6.38 4.43 -4.33
N ASN A 224 5.80 4.90 -5.44
CA ASN A 224 5.55 4.10 -6.63
C ASN A 224 4.81 2.79 -6.34
N PHE A 225 4.01 2.80 -5.28
CA PHE A 225 3.35 1.62 -4.77
C PHE A 225 2.24 1.16 -5.73
N THR A 226 2.28 -0.13 -6.08
CA THR A 226 1.26 -0.80 -6.89
C THR A 226 0.94 -2.15 -6.30
N GLY A 227 -0.27 -2.62 -6.53
CA GLY A 227 -0.74 -3.93 -6.11
C GLY A 227 -1.40 -4.67 -7.25
N ASP A 228 -1.37 -5.99 -7.16
CA ASP A 228 -1.99 -6.91 -8.09
C ASP A 228 -2.48 -8.14 -7.31
N TYR A 229 -3.72 -8.50 -7.51
CA TYR A 229 -4.36 -9.63 -6.88
C TYR A 229 -4.81 -10.63 -7.92
N SER A 230 -4.47 -11.88 -7.74
CA SER A 230 -4.87 -12.96 -8.64
C SER A 230 -5.37 -14.17 -7.87
N THR A 231 -6.34 -14.87 -8.44
CA THR A 231 -6.83 -16.14 -7.91
C THR A 231 -6.70 -17.20 -9.00
N ALA A 232 -6.04 -18.29 -8.69
CA ALA A 232 -5.91 -19.46 -9.55
C ALA A 232 -6.03 -20.73 -8.70
N ASN A 233 -6.82 -21.72 -9.14
CA ASN A 233 -7.01 -23.00 -8.44
C ASN A 233 -7.39 -22.85 -6.95
N SER A 234 -8.33 -21.95 -6.65
CA SER A 234 -8.76 -21.60 -5.29
C SER A 234 -7.64 -21.08 -4.39
N GLN A 235 -6.54 -20.60 -4.96
CA GLN A 235 -5.46 -19.95 -4.25
C GLN A 235 -5.31 -18.51 -4.69
N SER A 236 -5.29 -17.63 -3.74
CA SER A 236 -5.08 -16.20 -3.99
C SER A 236 -3.63 -15.81 -3.75
N THR A 237 -3.15 -14.95 -4.60
CA THR A 237 -1.81 -14.39 -4.55
C THR A 237 -1.91 -12.88 -4.57
N ILE A 238 -1.20 -12.24 -3.68
CA ILE A 238 -0.99 -10.79 -3.69
C ILE A 238 0.44 -10.55 -4.12
N LYS A 239 0.58 -9.66 -5.07
CA LYS A 239 1.84 -9.08 -5.47
C LYS A 239 1.79 -7.59 -5.23
N PHE A 240 2.79 -7.03 -4.59
CA PHE A 240 2.95 -5.59 -4.55
C PHE A 240 4.37 -5.19 -4.90
N THR A 241 4.50 -4.00 -5.42
CA THR A 241 5.79 -3.40 -5.79
C THR A 241 5.81 -1.99 -5.24
N GLY A 242 6.93 -1.56 -4.68
CA GLY A 242 7.11 -0.21 -4.17
C GLY A 242 8.55 0.08 -3.79
N SER A 243 8.86 1.36 -3.62
CA SER A 243 10.13 1.82 -3.09
C SER A 243 9.97 2.30 -1.65
N PRO A 244 10.93 1.99 -0.75
CA PRO A 244 10.89 2.45 0.63
C PRO A 244 10.81 3.97 0.73
N VAL A 245 10.01 4.46 1.66
CA VAL A 245 9.75 5.88 1.86
C VAL A 245 10.07 6.31 3.29
N PRO A 246 10.58 7.55 3.52
CA PRO A 246 10.73 8.09 4.86
C PRO A 246 9.38 8.18 5.57
N VAL A 247 9.30 7.56 6.73
CA VAL A 247 8.12 7.48 7.58
C VAL A 247 8.44 8.12 8.93
N PRO A 248 7.74 9.18 9.34
CA PRO A 248 7.87 9.73 10.68
C PRO A 248 7.22 8.80 11.71
N LEU A 249 8.00 8.25 12.62
CA LEU A 249 7.53 7.34 13.67
C LEU A 249 7.22 8.10 14.95
N ALA A 250 6.05 7.85 15.53
CA ALA A 250 5.67 8.40 16.82
C ALA A 250 6.35 7.67 17.98
N GLY A 251 6.70 8.39 19.02
CA GLY A 251 7.17 7.81 20.29
C GLY A 251 6.01 7.34 21.17
N LYS A 252 4.87 8.00 21.07
CA LYS A 252 3.62 7.70 21.77
C LYS A 252 2.41 8.07 20.90
N SER A 253 1.25 7.51 21.18
CA SER A 253 0.02 7.75 20.41
C SER A 253 -0.34 9.24 20.29
N ALA A 254 -0.10 10.02 21.34
CA ALA A 254 -0.39 11.46 21.33
C ALA A 254 0.42 12.24 20.27
N ASP A 255 1.60 11.73 19.88
CA ASP A 255 2.42 12.37 18.86
C ASP A 255 1.83 12.23 17.44
N CYS A 256 0.88 11.31 17.26
CA CYS A 256 0.15 11.10 16.00
C CYS A 256 -1.03 12.06 15.81
N SER A 257 -1.35 12.87 16.80
CA SER A 257 -2.54 13.71 16.79
C SER A 257 -2.19 15.18 17.03
N GLY A 258 -2.73 16.04 16.15
CA GLY A 258 -2.58 17.48 16.30
C GLY A 258 -1.28 18.05 15.71
N GLU A 259 -1.07 19.32 15.96
CA GLU A 259 -0.02 20.14 15.35
C GLU A 259 1.27 20.23 16.17
N THR A 260 1.34 19.49 17.28
CA THR A 260 2.46 19.56 18.21
C THR A 260 3.26 18.26 18.32
N GLY A 261 2.80 17.21 17.61
CA GLY A 261 3.44 15.91 17.68
C GLY A 261 4.84 15.92 17.05
N VAL A 262 5.84 15.40 17.78
CA VAL A 262 7.21 15.29 17.31
C VAL A 262 7.54 13.84 17.03
N ALA A 263 8.12 13.57 15.85
CA ALA A 263 8.58 12.23 15.51
C ALA A 263 9.75 11.81 16.42
N ARG A 264 9.73 10.58 16.88
CA ARG A 264 10.86 9.99 17.58
C ARG A 264 12.02 9.66 16.63
N ALA A 265 11.68 9.23 15.41
CA ALA A 265 12.63 8.90 14.37
C ALA A 265 11.95 9.00 13.00
N ILE A 266 12.77 9.14 11.95
CA ILE A 266 12.34 8.95 10.56
C ILE A 266 13.05 7.70 10.05
N VAL A 267 12.28 6.71 9.57
CA VAL A 267 12.79 5.43 9.10
C VAL A 267 12.21 5.13 7.73
N ARG A 268 13.05 4.72 6.78
CA ARG A 268 12.55 4.28 5.48
C ARG A 268 11.93 2.90 5.60
N GLN A 269 10.68 2.79 5.18
CA GLN A 269 9.89 1.56 5.26
C GLN A 269 9.24 1.23 3.93
N LEU A 270 9.01 -0.07 3.72
CA LEU A 270 8.10 -0.60 2.72
C LEU A 270 7.17 -1.60 3.41
N GLN A 271 5.88 -1.33 3.36
CA GLN A 271 4.86 -2.13 4.02
C GLN A 271 3.61 -2.21 3.16
N ALA A 272 2.90 -3.32 3.24
CA ALA A 272 1.57 -3.48 2.69
C ALA A 272 0.60 -3.97 3.77
N ILE A 273 -0.64 -3.49 3.71
CA ILE A 273 -1.75 -3.98 4.53
C ILE A 273 -2.89 -4.32 3.58
N LEU A 274 -3.21 -5.59 3.46
CA LEU A 274 -4.40 -6.00 2.73
C LEU A 274 -5.59 -6.02 3.67
N PHE A 275 -6.59 -5.22 3.36
CA PHE A 275 -7.91 -5.28 3.96
C PHE A 275 -8.74 -6.32 3.22
N ILE A 276 -9.18 -7.36 3.91
CA ILE A 276 -9.93 -8.48 3.33
C ILE A 276 -11.39 -8.46 3.78
N ASN A 277 -12.25 -8.99 2.93
CA ASN A 277 -13.67 -9.16 3.19
C ASN A 277 -13.92 -10.63 3.56
N ASN A 278 -14.14 -10.94 4.81
CA ASN A 278 -14.45 -12.29 5.28
C ASN A 278 -15.84 -12.33 5.91
N ASP A 279 -16.63 -13.36 5.59
CA ASP A 279 -17.86 -13.79 6.27
C ASP A 279 -18.86 -12.67 6.63
N GLY A 280 -19.17 -11.82 5.65
CA GLY A 280 -20.11 -10.72 5.84
C GLY A 280 -19.55 -9.52 6.62
N GLN A 281 -18.30 -9.59 7.03
CA GLN A 281 -17.54 -8.46 7.58
C GLN A 281 -16.59 -7.94 6.51
N SER A 282 -17.05 -6.96 5.76
CA SER A 282 -16.19 -6.25 4.82
C SER A 282 -15.39 -5.20 5.55
N ALA A 283 -14.07 -5.29 5.53
CA ALA A 283 -13.21 -4.23 6.04
C ALA A 283 -13.42 -2.90 5.27
N PHE A 284 -13.87 -2.98 4.03
CA PHE A 284 -14.13 -1.81 3.18
C PHE A 284 -15.63 -1.54 2.94
N GLY A 285 -16.50 -2.53 3.18
CA GLY A 285 -17.95 -2.39 3.00
C GLY A 285 -18.46 -2.53 1.57
N VAL A 286 -17.63 -3.01 0.63
CA VAL A 286 -17.99 -3.22 -0.78
C VAL A 286 -17.55 -4.59 -1.25
N ASP A 287 -18.50 -5.39 -1.73
CA ASP A 287 -18.22 -6.67 -2.38
C ASP A 287 -17.94 -6.48 -3.88
N GLY A 288 -17.16 -7.39 -4.45
CA GLY A 288 -16.92 -7.44 -5.90
C GLY A 288 -15.80 -6.53 -6.39
N LEU A 289 -14.97 -5.99 -5.48
CA LEU A 289 -13.72 -5.32 -5.87
C LEU A 289 -12.75 -6.30 -6.53
N THR A 290 -11.94 -5.78 -7.45
CA THR A 290 -10.92 -6.57 -8.17
C THR A 290 -9.81 -7.06 -7.26
N GLY A 291 -9.53 -6.34 -6.17
CA GLY A 291 -8.37 -6.55 -5.30
C GLY A 291 -7.12 -5.77 -5.72
N ASP A 292 -7.18 -5.08 -6.85
CA ASP A 292 -6.08 -4.26 -7.39
C ASP A 292 -6.18 -2.78 -6.99
N MET A 293 -7.18 -2.44 -6.17
CA MET A 293 -7.30 -1.09 -5.64
C MET A 293 -6.26 -0.85 -4.57
N VAL A 294 -5.47 0.20 -4.75
CA VAL A 294 -4.36 0.55 -3.86
C VAL A 294 -4.50 1.97 -3.37
N VAL A 295 -4.20 2.18 -2.10
CA VAL A 295 -3.95 3.51 -1.52
C VAL A 295 -2.61 3.48 -0.81
N SER A 296 -1.73 4.47 -1.04
CA SER A 296 -0.45 4.54 -0.35
C SER A 296 -0.18 5.90 0.26
N SER A 297 0.63 5.91 1.32
CA SER A 297 1.04 7.09 2.10
C SER A 297 2.37 6.80 2.79
N ASN A 298 2.98 7.84 3.37
CA ASN A 298 4.09 7.71 4.32
C ASN A 298 3.65 7.95 5.78
N GLY A 299 2.35 8.09 6.04
CA GLY A 299 1.79 8.13 7.39
C GLY A 299 1.48 6.72 7.89
N VAL A 300 1.92 6.38 9.10
CA VAL A 300 1.69 5.06 9.72
C VAL A 300 1.01 5.16 11.08
N CYS A 301 0.91 6.36 11.65
CA CYS A 301 0.14 6.61 12.85
C CYS A 301 -1.35 6.70 12.52
N ASP A 302 -2.20 6.20 13.39
CA ASP A 302 -3.66 6.32 13.28
C ASP A 302 -4.18 5.99 11.87
N LEU A 303 -3.58 4.95 11.28
CA LEU A 303 -3.95 4.46 9.96
C LEU A 303 -5.35 3.84 10.07
N THR A 304 -6.34 4.47 9.44
CA THR A 304 -7.70 3.95 9.45
C THR A 304 -7.93 2.98 8.31
N THR A 305 -8.85 2.04 8.51
CA THR A 305 -9.40 1.28 7.39
C THR A 305 -9.96 2.26 6.36
N PRO A 306 -9.64 2.11 5.07
CA PRO A 306 -10.35 2.83 4.03
C PRO A 306 -11.85 2.58 4.17
N LEU A 307 -12.65 3.61 4.05
CA LEU A 307 -14.10 3.54 4.23
C LEU A 307 -14.82 3.96 2.95
N TRP A 308 -15.91 3.25 2.65
CA TRP A 308 -16.83 3.60 1.59
C TRP A 308 -18.19 3.97 2.17
N ASN A 309 -18.67 5.16 1.84
CA ASN A 309 -20.04 5.58 2.11
C ASN A 309 -20.85 5.48 0.80
N SER A 310 -21.71 4.48 0.72
CA SER A 310 -22.51 4.22 -0.48
C SER A 310 -23.59 5.29 -0.72
N ALA A 311 -24.09 5.95 0.33
CA ALA A 311 -25.10 6.99 0.22
C ALA A 311 -24.53 8.26 -0.45
N ASP A 312 -23.32 8.65 -0.06
CA ASP A 312 -22.63 9.83 -0.57
C ASP A 312 -21.69 9.51 -1.73
N LYS A 313 -21.50 8.21 -2.05
CA LYS A 313 -20.51 7.71 -3.01
C LYS A 313 -19.11 8.28 -2.70
N GLU A 314 -18.73 8.17 -1.45
CA GLU A 314 -17.54 8.77 -0.90
C GLU A 314 -16.56 7.69 -0.40
N PHE A 315 -15.34 7.75 -0.92
CA PHE A 315 -14.20 7.01 -0.40
C PHE A 315 -13.40 7.90 0.53
N THR A 316 -13.05 7.40 1.70
CA THR A 316 -12.21 8.13 2.66
C THR A 316 -11.10 7.24 3.21
N PHE A 317 -9.94 7.84 3.45
CA PHE A 317 -8.79 7.19 4.05
C PHE A 317 -8.01 8.20 4.90
N THR A 318 -7.55 7.76 6.06
CA THR A 318 -6.70 8.56 6.95
C THR A 318 -5.41 7.81 7.23
N ALA A 319 -4.29 8.49 7.08
CA ALA A 319 -2.99 8.05 7.52
C ALA A 319 -2.29 9.25 8.16
N ALA A 320 -2.07 9.19 9.45
CA ALA A 320 -1.43 10.27 10.21
C ALA A 320 0.05 9.98 10.44
N ALA A 321 0.79 11.03 10.78
CA ALA A 321 2.16 10.95 11.28
C ALA A 321 2.39 12.13 12.23
N PRO A 322 3.47 12.14 13.02
CA PRO A 322 3.87 13.30 13.80
C PRO A 322 4.05 14.54 12.92
N HIS A 323 3.61 15.69 13.41
CA HIS A 323 3.66 16.95 12.68
C HIS A 323 5.09 17.42 12.41
N PHE A 324 5.97 17.29 13.41
CA PHE A 324 7.37 17.67 13.33
C PHE A 324 8.31 16.46 13.22
N ALA A 325 9.42 16.67 12.52
CA ALA A 325 10.58 15.77 12.53
C ALA A 325 11.21 15.68 13.95
N PRO A 326 12.18 14.79 14.17
CA PRO A 326 12.81 14.61 15.49
C PRO A 326 13.48 15.87 16.07
N ASP A 327 13.78 16.86 15.24
CA ASP A 327 14.30 18.15 15.67
C ASP A 327 13.25 19.07 16.33
N GLY A 328 11.99 18.68 16.29
CA GLY A 328 10.85 19.43 16.85
C GLY A 328 10.46 20.70 16.10
N THR A 329 11.09 20.99 14.97
CA THR A 329 10.91 22.24 14.21
C THR A 329 10.65 22.04 12.73
N THR A 330 11.27 21.07 12.10
CA THR A 330 11.05 20.73 10.69
C THR A 330 9.72 20.04 10.53
N LEU A 331 8.87 20.55 9.63
CA LEU A 331 7.56 19.96 9.34
C LEU A 331 7.69 18.66 8.55
N ASN A 332 6.93 17.66 8.93
CA ASN A 332 6.79 16.43 8.14
C ASN A 332 5.72 16.61 7.07
N TYR A 333 6.09 16.31 5.83
CA TYR A 333 5.18 16.35 4.70
C TYR A 333 4.64 14.97 4.34
N GLY A 334 3.37 14.94 4.01
CA GLY A 334 2.65 13.75 3.59
C GLY A 334 2.35 13.69 2.10
N PHE A 335 2.07 12.48 1.64
CA PHE A 335 1.46 12.23 0.36
C PHE A 335 0.35 11.17 0.48
N TYR A 336 -0.60 11.20 -0.44
CA TYR A 336 -1.51 10.11 -0.75
C TYR A 336 -1.45 9.80 -2.23
N LYS A 337 -1.43 8.51 -2.54
CA LYS A 337 -1.61 8.02 -3.90
C LYS A 337 -2.70 6.96 -3.90
N ALA A 338 -3.68 7.11 -4.80
CA ALA A 338 -4.67 6.08 -5.02
C ALA A 338 -4.56 5.56 -6.47
N VAL A 339 -4.59 4.24 -6.62
CA VAL A 339 -4.64 3.55 -7.91
C VAL A 339 -5.92 2.73 -7.92
N ILE A 340 -6.85 3.11 -8.78
CA ILE A 340 -8.22 2.56 -8.78
C ILE A 340 -8.49 1.94 -10.15
N PRO A 341 -8.66 0.61 -10.24
CA PRO A 341 -9.06 -0.05 -11.48
C PRO A 341 -10.36 0.51 -12.04
N ALA A 342 -10.49 0.53 -13.37
CA ALA A 342 -11.72 0.99 -14.02
C ALA A 342 -12.95 0.20 -13.57
N ALA A 343 -12.80 -1.11 -13.32
CA ALA A 343 -13.89 -1.95 -12.82
C ALA A 343 -14.34 -1.52 -11.42
N ASP A 344 -13.40 -1.21 -10.52
CA ASP A 344 -13.71 -0.73 -9.17
C ASP A 344 -14.32 0.67 -9.22
N ALA A 345 -13.82 1.55 -10.08
CA ALA A 345 -14.40 2.88 -10.28
C ALA A 345 -15.83 2.82 -10.83
N LYS A 346 -16.12 1.86 -11.69
CA LYS A 346 -17.47 1.59 -12.16
C LYS A 346 -18.38 1.10 -11.03
N LEU A 347 -17.86 0.19 -10.20
CA LEU A 347 -18.61 -0.35 -9.05
C LEU A 347 -18.91 0.76 -8.02
N LEU A 348 -17.91 1.56 -7.67
CA LEU A 348 -18.02 2.58 -6.63
C LEU A 348 -18.83 3.81 -7.10
N TRP A 349 -18.45 4.39 -8.22
CA TRP A 349 -19.00 5.68 -8.68
C TRP A 349 -19.88 5.58 -9.92
N GLY A 350 -20.03 4.40 -10.54
CA GLY A 350 -20.77 4.23 -11.79
C GLY A 350 -20.03 4.81 -13.00
N LEU A 351 -18.72 4.93 -12.97
CA LEU A 351 -17.92 5.44 -14.08
C LEU A 351 -17.76 4.36 -15.15
N GLU A 352 -18.51 4.47 -16.24
CA GLU A 352 -18.44 3.53 -17.39
C GLU A 352 -17.11 3.66 -18.15
N ASN A 353 -16.46 4.82 -18.08
CA ASN A 353 -15.18 5.09 -18.71
C ASN A 353 -14.24 5.73 -17.67
N ALA A 354 -13.10 5.10 -17.41
CA ALA A 354 -12.12 5.61 -16.46
C ALA A 354 -11.64 7.05 -16.80
N ASN A 355 -11.61 7.42 -18.11
CA ASN A 355 -11.21 8.76 -18.53
C ASN A 355 -12.17 9.86 -18.04
N ASP A 356 -13.39 9.50 -17.68
CA ASP A 356 -14.32 10.45 -17.08
C ASP A 356 -13.93 10.85 -15.67
N ALA A 357 -13.08 10.09 -14.99
CA ALA A 357 -12.65 10.33 -13.61
C ALA A 357 -12.08 11.74 -13.41
N VAL A 358 -11.29 12.25 -14.34
CA VAL A 358 -10.70 13.59 -14.27
C VAL A 358 -11.78 14.68 -14.17
N LYS A 359 -12.91 14.48 -14.83
CA LYS A 359 -14.05 15.41 -14.83
C LYS A 359 -15.04 15.12 -13.71
N ALA A 360 -15.21 13.82 -13.38
CA ALA A 360 -16.24 13.32 -12.48
C ALA A 360 -15.84 13.38 -11.00
N LEU A 361 -14.58 13.09 -10.69
CA LEU A 361 -14.14 12.96 -9.31
C LEU A 361 -13.71 14.32 -8.73
N ASN A 362 -14.09 14.50 -7.48
CA ASN A 362 -13.59 15.55 -6.59
C ASN A 362 -12.68 14.88 -5.55
N VAL A 363 -11.45 15.35 -5.46
CA VAL A 363 -10.44 14.85 -4.54
C VAL A 363 -10.03 15.94 -3.58
N GLN A 364 -10.09 15.68 -2.30
CA GLN A 364 -9.82 16.65 -1.25
C GLN A 364 -8.94 16.02 -0.17
N ILE A 365 -8.07 16.82 0.42
CA ILE A 365 -7.46 16.55 1.72
C ILE A 365 -8.15 17.43 2.73
N ILE A 366 -8.73 16.80 3.73
CA ILE A 366 -9.36 17.50 4.85
C ILE A 366 -8.34 17.43 5.99
N THR A 367 -7.86 18.59 6.42
CA THR A 367 -6.98 18.73 7.58
C THR A 367 -7.75 19.41 8.72
N ALA A 368 -7.24 19.30 9.94
CA ALA A 368 -7.83 19.97 11.10
C ALA A 368 -7.73 21.52 10.98
N VAL A 369 -6.74 21.98 10.24
CA VAL A 369 -6.51 23.39 9.92
C VAL A 369 -6.65 23.52 8.41
N ASN A 370 -7.46 24.49 7.96
CA ASN A 370 -7.62 24.84 6.54
C ASN A 370 -6.34 25.48 5.98
N GLU A 371 -5.24 24.76 6.01
CA GLU A 371 -4.00 25.18 5.36
C GLU A 371 -4.10 24.92 3.86
N GLY A 372 -4.70 25.84 3.14
CA GLY A 372 -4.85 25.81 1.68
C GLY A 372 -3.55 26.04 0.91
N ASN A 373 -2.40 25.57 1.38
CA ASN A 373 -1.12 25.97 0.81
C ASN A 373 -0.33 24.77 0.27
N ASN A 374 -0.11 24.81 -1.05
CA ASN A 374 0.82 23.95 -1.81
C ASN A 374 0.42 22.49 -2.05
N LEU A 375 -0.85 22.15 -1.92
CA LEU A 375 -1.32 20.82 -2.32
C LEU A 375 -1.18 20.62 -3.83
N VAL A 376 -0.32 19.72 -4.24
CA VAL A 376 -0.29 19.20 -5.60
C VAL A 376 -1.26 18.03 -5.68
N SER A 377 -2.35 18.20 -6.41
CA SER A 377 -3.33 17.15 -6.66
C SER A 377 -3.44 16.90 -8.16
N THR A 378 -3.22 15.68 -8.59
CA THR A 378 -3.38 15.27 -9.96
C THR A 378 -4.29 14.06 -10.08
N ILE A 379 -5.13 14.04 -11.11
CA ILE A 379 -5.94 12.87 -11.47
C ILE A 379 -5.59 12.53 -12.91
N GLY A 380 -5.14 11.32 -13.14
CA GLY A 380 -4.82 10.80 -14.46
C GLY A 380 -5.39 9.42 -14.70
N VAL A 381 -5.31 8.94 -15.93
CA VAL A 381 -5.66 7.55 -16.29
C VAL A 381 -4.52 6.94 -17.06
N ARG A 382 -4.04 5.79 -16.60
CA ARG A 382 -2.98 5.03 -17.24
C ARG A 382 -3.30 3.53 -17.15
N ASN A 383 -3.18 2.83 -18.28
CA ASN A 383 -3.42 1.39 -18.38
C ASN A 383 -4.76 0.93 -17.76
N GLY A 384 -5.84 1.70 -17.98
CA GLY A 384 -7.17 1.39 -17.44
C GLY A 384 -7.32 1.58 -15.94
N LYS A 385 -6.34 2.18 -15.27
CA LYS A 385 -6.39 2.53 -13.84
C LYS A 385 -6.44 4.04 -13.70
N ILE A 386 -7.28 4.53 -12.80
CA ILE A 386 -7.32 5.93 -12.37
C ILE A 386 -6.22 6.11 -11.34
N ILE A 387 -5.38 7.10 -11.53
CA ILE A 387 -4.27 7.42 -10.63
C ILE A 387 -4.55 8.80 -10.05
N ILE A 388 -4.55 8.87 -8.74
CA ILE A 388 -4.71 10.11 -7.97
C ILE A 388 -3.44 10.26 -7.13
N ASP A 389 -2.72 11.36 -7.35
CA ASP A 389 -1.54 11.71 -6.57
C ASP A 389 -1.78 13.04 -5.86
N ILE A 390 -1.54 13.06 -4.55
CA ILE A 390 -1.65 14.27 -3.71
C ILE A 390 -0.43 14.32 -2.82
N SER A 391 0.25 15.45 -2.79
CA SER A 391 1.45 15.63 -1.98
C SER A 391 1.58 17.05 -1.45
N GLY A 392 2.50 17.26 -0.50
CA GLY A 392 2.83 18.58 0.01
C GLY A 392 1.91 19.07 1.13
N PHE A 393 1.11 18.21 1.75
CA PHE A 393 0.39 18.56 2.97
C PHE A 393 1.23 18.24 4.21
N HIS A 394 1.00 19.00 5.27
CA HIS A 394 1.57 18.73 6.59
C HIS A 394 0.71 17.71 7.33
N TYR A 395 1.34 16.92 8.18
CA TYR A 395 0.61 15.99 9.01
C TYR A 395 -0.10 16.72 10.16
N SER A 396 -1.43 16.80 10.04
CA SER A 396 -2.38 17.23 11.08
C SER A 396 -3.64 16.37 10.98
N ARG A 397 -3.48 15.03 10.97
CA ARG A 397 -4.53 14.04 10.68
C ARG A 397 -5.20 14.26 9.32
N PRO A 398 -4.46 14.32 8.22
CA PRO A 398 -5.04 14.53 6.92
C PRO A 398 -5.95 13.35 6.53
N LYS A 399 -7.13 13.67 6.04
CA LYS A 399 -8.10 12.70 5.53
C LYS A 399 -8.22 12.86 4.03
N LEU A 400 -7.87 11.82 3.28
CA LEU A 400 -8.17 11.74 1.85
C LEU A 400 -9.68 11.50 1.69
N LYS A 401 -10.30 12.28 0.83
CA LYS A 401 -11.68 12.15 0.43
C LYS A 401 -11.79 12.16 -1.09
N ILE A 402 -12.40 11.11 -1.66
CA ILE A 402 -12.69 11.01 -3.08
C ILE A 402 -14.20 10.83 -3.24
N SER A 403 -14.84 11.70 -3.99
CA SER A 403 -16.29 11.68 -4.22
C SER A 403 -16.65 12.11 -5.64
N LEU A 404 -17.88 11.88 -6.07
CA LEU A 404 -18.37 12.47 -7.31
C LEU A 404 -18.61 13.97 -7.15
N LYS A 405 -18.29 14.76 -8.18
CA LYS A 405 -18.73 16.15 -8.27
C LYS A 405 -20.24 16.20 -8.36
N LYS A 406 -20.86 17.13 -7.62
CA LYS A 406 -22.33 17.25 -7.52
C LYS A 406 -23.00 17.52 -8.86
N ASP A 407 -22.34 18.20 -9.75
CA ASP A 407 -22.80 18.62 -11.07
C ASP A 407 -22.42 17.64 -12.19
N TRP A 408 -21.62 16.60 -11.88
CA TRP A 408 -21.20 15.62 -12.88
C TRP A 408 -22.37 14.77 -13.36
N LYS A 409 -22.49 14.67 -14.67
CA LYS A 409 -23.43 13.78 -15.35
C LYS A 409 -22.65 12.93 -16.35
N PRO A 410 -22.93 11.62 -16.42
CA PRO A 410 -22.34 10.77 -17.45
C PRO A 410 -22.58 11.39 -18.81
N ALA A 411 -21.56 11.36 -19.68
CA ALA A 411 -21.77 11.73 -21.07
C ALA A 411 -22.89 10.85 -21.62
N THR A 412 -23.94 11.50 -22.10
CA THR A 412 -25.07 10.78 -22.72
C THR A 412 -24.46 9.93 -23.82
N LYS A 413 -24.53 8.59 -23.71
CA LYS A 413 -24.02 7.69 -24.73
C LYS A 413 -24.73 8.05 -26.02
N MET A 414 -24.04 8.76 -26.91
CA MET A 414 -24.60 9.04 -28.25
C MET A 414 -24.77 7.66 -28.89
N LEU A 415 -26.00 7.17 -28.85
CA LEU A 415 -26.35 5.95 -29.54
C LEU A 415 -26.06 6.18 -31.01
N ASN A 416 -25.02 5.54 -31.52
CA ASN A 416 -24.62 5.70 -32.92
C ASN A 416 -25.81 5.35 -33.80
N LYS A 417 -26.39 6.37 -34.44
CA LYS A 417 -27.47 6.18 -35.42
C LYS A 417 -26.84 5.62 -36.68
N THR A 418 -27.30 4.45 -37.12
CA THR A 418 -26.96 3.85 -38.39
C THR A 418 -28.03 4.18 -39.44
N THR A 419 -27.62 4.42 -40.67
CA THR A 419 -28.55 4.65 -41.78
C THR A 419 -28.64 3.37 -42.61
N ILE A 420 -29.86 2.86 -42.78
CA ILE A 420 -30.12 1.75 -43.71
C ILE A 420 -30.95 2.28 -44.90
N THR A 421 -30.74 1.65 -46.04
CA THR A 421 -31.57 1.90 -47.24
C THR A 421 -32.62 0.82 -47.34
N CYS A 422 -33.87 1.23 -47.47
CA CYS A 422 -35.03 0.36 -47.62
C CYS A 422 -35.66 0.57 -48.98
N THR A 423 -36.02 -0.50 -49.68
CA THR A 423 -36.59 -0.47 -51.03
C THR A 423 -37.93 -1.20 -51.11
N MET A 424 -38.86 -0.65 -51.86
CA MET A 424 -40.16 -1.26 -52.22
C MET A 424 -40.46 -0.94 -53.70
N GLY A 425 -40.23 -1.87 -54.59
CA GLY A 425 -40.32 -1.63 -56.02
C GLY A 425 -39.31 -0.55 -56.45
N LYS A 426 -39.74 0.51 -57.08
CA LYS A 426 -38.90 1.69 -57.44
C LYS A 426 -38.74 2.71 -56.33
N SER A 427 -39.43 2.54 -55.21
CA SER A 427 -39.34 3.48 -54.08
C SER A 427 -38.17 3.12 -53.16
N VAL A 428 -37.35 4.15 -52.78
CA VAL A 428 -36.18 4.03 -51.92
C VAL A 428 -36.33 4.99 -50.74
N LYS A 429 -36.16 4.45 -49.50
CA LYS A 429 -36.17 5.25 -48.27
C LYS A 429 -34.89 5.02 -47.49
N LYS A 430 -34.26 6.06 -46.99
CA LYS A 430 -33.14 6.00 -46.02
C LYS A 430 -33.69 6.20 -44.62
N ILE A 431 -33.41 5.28 -43.73
CA ILE A 431 -33.87 5.34 -42.33
C ILE A 431 -32.62 5.43 -41.46
N THR A 432 -32.54 6.52 -40.70
CA THR A 432 -31.47 6.74 -39.75
C THR A 432 -32.01 6.64 -38.31
N ALA A 433 -31.57 5.61 -37.59
CA ALA A 433 -32.00 5.35 -36.20
C ALA A 433 -30.89 4.56 -35.47
N VAL A 434 -31.01 4.41 -34.16
CA VAL A 434 -30.10 3.57 -33.35
C VAL A 434 -30.21 2.09 -33.71
N LYS A 435 -31.43 1.64 -34.02
CA LYS A 435 -31.74 0.31 -34.56
C LYS A 435 -32.70 0.50 -35.72
N PRO A 436 -32.19 0.90 -36.92
CA PRO A 436 -33.10 1.20 -38.03
C PRO A 436 -33.74 -0.06 -38.54
N MET A 437 -35.06 0.00 -38.72
CA MET A 437 -35.86 -1.06 -39.32
C MET A 437 -36.59 -0.49 -40.52
N CYS A 438 -36.71 -1.31 -41.57
CA CYS A 438 -37.48 -0.93 -42.73
C CYS A 438 -38.99 -0.89 -42.41
N PRO A 439 -39.73 0.12 -42.91
CA PRO A 439 -41.18 0.17 -42.77
C PRO A 439 -41.84 -1.04 -43.44
N ARG A 440 -43.06 -1.34 -42.99
CA ARG A 440 -43.85 -2.46 -43.55
C ARG A 440 -43.91 -2.34 -45.08
N GLY A 441 -43.59 -3.43 -45.76
CA GLY A 441 -43.53 -3.51 -47.23
C GLY A 441 -42.18 -3.15 -47.86
N TYR A 442 -41.22 -2.56 -47.10
CA TYR A 442 -39.89 -2.28 -47.60
C TYR A 442 -38.91 -3.36 -47.14
N LYS A 443 -37.94 -3.70 -47.99
CA LYS A 443 -36.85 -4.62 -47.70
C LYS A 443 -35.55 -3.81 -47.58
N LYS A 444 -34.67 -4.22 -46.66
CA LYS A 444 -33.35 -3.66 -46.53
C LYS A 444 -32.52 -4.02 -47.76
N LYS A 445 -31.90 -3.00 -48.37
CA LYS A 445 -30.99 -3.19 -49.51
C LYS A 445 -29.60 -3.54 -48.98
#